data_183a1bbdf89364f7fb2923e20253efec
#
_entry.id   183a1bbdf89364f7fb2923e20253efec
#
_cell.length_a   1.000
_cell.length_b   1.000
_cell.length_c   1.000
_cell.angle_alpha   90.00
_cell.angle_beta   90.00
_cell.angle_gamma   90.00
#
_symmetry.space_group_name_H-M   'P 1'
#
loop_
_entity.id
_entity.type
_entity.pdbx_description
1 polymer ?
#
loop_
_entity_poly.entity_id
_entity_poly.type
_entity_poly.pdbx_seq_one_letter_code
_entity_poly.pdbx_strand_id
1 'polypeptide(L)'
;ALWTNWYLNGMRKEEANYLKGKLDGTIIRWHENGNRSEEGTYDSGKQDGIWIWYYSTGIKKEQTRFLDGQQTGLWIQWFDDGAKKSERKFTNGERDSVWTSWFENGNKKFQASYQNGKLNGQWTSWYEGGIIKEKSGSYINNKLDKKWTYWADDGRKTEEVTYSNGIKNGLYISWNDDNYKVTEGEFIKGEKHGNWTIWFDDGSI
;
A
#
# COMPACT_ATOMS: atom_id res chain seq x y z
N ALA A 1 -6.79 -1.18 -38.17
CA ALA A 1 -6.36 -2.50 -38.61
C ALA A 1 -5.93 -3.33 -37.40
N LEU A 2 -6.26 -4.63 -37.42
CA LEU A 2 -5.75 -5.59 -36.43
C LEU A 2 -4.37 -6.07 -36.86
N TRP A 3 -3.42 -6.06 -35.94
CA TRP A 3 -2.07 -6.58 -36.08
C TRP A 3 -1.87 -7.73 -35.10
N THR A 4 -1.18 -8.81 -35.57
CA THR A 4 -0.88 -9.99 -34.78
C THR A 4 0.60 -10.31 -34.89
N ASN A 5 1.26 -10.49 -33.74
CA ASN A 5 2.64 -10.95 -33.62
C ASN A 5 2.66 -12.33 -32.96
N TRP A 6 3.70 -13.13 -33.29
CA TRP A 6 3.91 -14.47 -32.73
C TRP A 6 5.28 -14.60 -32.12
N TYR A 7 5.40 -15.48 -31.16
CA TYR A 7 6.67 -15.98 -30.64
C TYR A 7 7.32 -16.95 -31.66
N LEU A 8 8.61 -17.23 -31.47
CA LEU A 8 9.34 -18.19 -32.30
C LEU A 8 8.77 -19.62 -32.23
N ASN A 9 8.10 -19.95 -31.11
CA ASN A 9 7.42 -21.24 -30.92
C ASN A 9 6.05 -21.34 -31.63
N GLY A 10 5.63 -20.29 -32.36
CA GLY A 10 4.37 -20.23 -33.09
C GLY A 10 3.16 -19.82 -32.25
N MET A 11 3.32 -19.57 -30.95
CA MET A 11 2.24 -19.05 -30.10
C MET A 11 2.04 -17.55 -30.34
N ARG A 12 0.78 -17.07 -30.19
CA ARG A 12 0.49 -15.63 -30.26
C ARG A 12 1.26 -14.90 -29.18
N LYS A 13 1.86 -13.76 -29.56
CA LYS A 13 2.54 -12.85 -28.65
C LYS A 13 1.69 -11.60 -28.39
N GLU A 14 1.08 -11.04 -29.43
CA GLU A 14 0.32 -9.80 -29.33
C GLU A 14 -0.76 -9.75 -30.42
N GLU A 15 -1.94 -9.26 -30.06
CA GLU A 15 -2.95 -8.76 -30.97
C GLU A 15 -3.30 -7.32 -30.58
N ALA A 16 -3.22 -6.39 -31.52
CA ALA A 16 -3.45 -4.99 -31.26
C ALA A 16 -4.17 -4.30 -32.41
N ASN A 17 -5.09 -3.41 -32.07
CA ASN A 17 -5.80 -2.59 -33.04
C ASN A 17 -5.08 -1.26 -33.25
N TYR A 18 -4.97 -0.85 -34.51
CA TYR A 18 -4.37 0.42 -34.92
C TYR A 18 -5.32 1.24 -35.79
N LEU A 19 -5.36 2.55 -35.51
CA LEU A 19 -6.02 3.56 -36.34
C LEU A 19 -5.05 4.67 -36.68
N LYS A 20 -4.85 4.97 -37.95
CA LYS A 20 -3.90 6.02 -38.42
C LYS A 20 -2.50 5.93 -37.80
N GLY A 21 -1.97 4.70 -37.65
CA GLY A 21 -0.64 4.45 -37.11
C GLY A 21 -0.51 4.49 -35.58
N LYS A 22 -1.59 4.74 -34.84
CA LYS A 22 -1.63 4.71 -33.37
C LYS A 22 -2.42 3.51 -32.88
N LEU A 23 -2.06 2.99 -31.71
CA LEU A 23 -2.89 2.02 -30.99
C LEU A 23 -4.27 2.63 -30.71
N ASP A 24 -5.32 1.93 -31.14
CA ASP A 24 -6.70 2.38 -31.02
C ASP A 24 -7.63 1.17 -30.98
N GLY A 25 -8.31 0.95 -29.87
CA GLY A 25 -9.08 -0.26 -29.59
C GLY A 25 -8.35 -1.25 -28.69
N THR A 26 -8.74 -2.52 -28.75
CA THR A 26 -8.23 -3.56 -27.85
C THR A 26 -6.79 -3.94 -28.16
N ILE A 27 -6.05 -4.27 -27.10
CA ILE A 27 -4.78 -4.96 -27.14
C ILE A 27 -4.84 -6.17 -26.22
N ILE A 28 -4.27 -7.30 -26.68
CA ILE A 28 -4.08 -8.51 -25.89
C ILE A 28 -2.67 -8.99 -26.12
N ARG A 29 -1.96 -9.32 -25.05
CA ARG A 29 -0.65 -9.97 -25.09
C ARG A 29 -0.70 -11.30 -24.36
N TRP A 30 0.20 -12.18 -24.74
CA TRP A 30 0.32 -13.53 -24.18
C TRP A 30 1.75 -13.79 -23.72
N HIS A 31 1.88 -14.65 -22.74
CA HIS A 31 3.13 -15.29 -22.38
C HIS A 31 3.49 -16.39 -23.43
N GLU A 32 4.74 -16.81 -23.47
CA GLU A 32 5.21 -17.86 -24.39
C GLU A 32 4.52 -19.21 -24.19
N ASN A 33 3.90 -19.45 -23.05
CA ASN A 33 3.11 -20.64 -22.74
C ASN A 33 1.64 -20.55 -23.22
N GLY A 34 1.26 -19.46 -23.90
CA GLY A 34 -0.07 -19.24 -24.46
C GLY A 34 -1.11 -18.63 -23.50
N ASN A 35 -0.80 -18.46 -22.21
CA ASN A 35 -1.66 -17.75 -21.28
C ASN A 35 -1.59 -16.23 -21.53
N ARG A 36 -2.70 -15.51 -21.33
CA ARG A 36 -2.68 -14.04 -21.41
C ARG A 36 -1.68 -13.46 -20.44
N SER A 37 -0.93 -12.43 -20.87
CA SER A 37 -0.04 -11.64 -20.03
C SER A 37 -0.63 -10.27 -19.70
N GLU A 38 -1.34 -9.67 -20.66
CA GLU A 38 -2.06 -8.41 -20.42
C GLU A 38 -3.21 -8.23 -21.41
N GLU A 39 -4.21 -7.44 -21.01
CA GLU A 39 -5.29 -6.97 -21.89
C GLU A 39 -5.78 -5.60 -21.47
N GLY A 40 -6.22 -4.82 -22.45
CA GLY A 40 -6.76 -3.48 -22.23
C GLY A 40 -7.23 -2.82 -23.53
N THR A 41 -7.50 -1.54 -23.43
CA THR A 41 -7.89 -0.70 -24.57
C THR A 41 -7.03 0.53 -24.66
N TYR A 42 -6.83 1.00 -25.89
CA TYR A 42 -6.26 2.29 -26.20
C TYR A 42 -7.29 3.16 -26.90
N ASP A 43 -7.28 4.44 -26.61
CA ASP A 43 -7.90 5.50 -27.41
C ASP A 43 -6.78 6.43 -27.91
N SER A 44 -6.65 6.51 -29.24
CA SER A 44 -5.69 7.41 -29.90
C SER A 44 -4.25 7.34 -29.37
N GLY A 45 -3.80 6.15 -28.96
CA GLY A 45 -2.46 5.87 -28.41
C GLY A 45 -2.33 6.02 -26.92
N LYS A 46 -3.40 6.34 -26.19
CA LYS A 46 -3.42 6.41 -24.72
C LYS A 46 -4.21 5.26 -24.14
N GLN A 47 -3.76 4.72 -23.01
CA GLN A 47 -4.53 3.71 -22.27
C GLN A 47 -5.88 4.29 -21.83
N ASP A 48 -6.97 3.56 -22.10
CA ASP A 48 -8.31 3.91 -21.69
C ASP A 48 -9.09 2.66 -21.24
N GLY A 49 -10.02 2.82 -20.27
CA GLY A 49 -10.78 1.70 -19.73
C GLY A 49 -10.01 0.82 -18.75
N ILE A 50 -10.46 -0.43 -18.61
CA ILE A 50 -9.88 -1.41 -17.68
C ILE A 50 -8.68 -2.08 -18.31
N TRP A 51 -7.60 -2.18 -17.56
CA TRP A 51 -6.38 -2.91 -17.87
C TRP A 51 -6.15 -4.02 -16.88
N ILE A 52 -5.80 -5.21 -17.38
CA ILE A 52 -5.56 -6.41 -16.59
C ILE A 52 -4.23 -7.01 -17.02
N TRP A 53 -3.40 -7.34 -16.04
CA TRP A 53 -2.16 -8.10 -16.21
C TRP A 53 -2.30 -9.45 -15.52
N TYR A 54 -1.64 -10.45 -16.04
CA TYR A 54 -1.70 -11.82 -15.58
C TYR A 54 -0.31 -12.38 -15.30
N TYR A 55 -0.23 -13.27 -14.34
CA TYR A 55 0.93 -14.16 -14.19
C TYR A 55 0.98 -15.17 -15.33
N SER A 56 2.15 -15.81 -15.54
CA SER A 56 2.29 -16.86 -16.55
C SER A 56 1.40 -18.09 -16.28
N THR A 57 0.92 -18.25 -15.04
CA THR A 57 -0.07 -19.26 -14.65
C THR A 57 -1.48 -18.96 -15.17
N GLY A 58 -1.74 -17.72 -15.66
CA GLY A 58 -3.06 -17.25 -16.08
C GLY A 58 -3.88 -16.59 -14.94
N ILE A 59 -3.37 -16.59 -13.72
CA ILE A 59 -3.99 -15.89 -12.58
C ILE A 59 -3.80 -14.39 -12.76
N LYS A 60 -4.82 -13.59 -12.42
CA LYS A 60 -4.71 -12.14 -12.44
C LYS A 60 -3.61 -11.68 -11.49
N LYS A 61 -2.71 -10.81 -11.98
CA LYS A 61 -1.64 -10.18 -11.24
C LYS A 61 -2.04 -8.78 -10.80
N GLU A 62 -2.69 -8.04 -11.71
CA GLU A 62 -2.99 -6.64 -11.50
C GLU A 62 -4.20 -6.22 -12.34
N GLN A 63 -5.03 -5.33 -11.81
CA GLN A 63 -6.14 -4.70 -12.55
C GLN A 63 -6.26 -3.25 -12.12
N THR A 64 -6.39 -2.35 -13.10
CA THR A 64 -6.66 -0.94 -12.85
C THR A 64 -7.46 -0.33 -13.99
N ARG A 65 -7.87 0.90 -13.84
CA ARG A 65 -8.54 1.68 -14.87
C ARG A 65 -7.69 2.88 -15.26
N PHE A 66 -7.68 3.17 -16.55
CA PHE A 66 -7.14 4.40 -17.11
C PHE A 66 -8.25 5.24 -17.73
N LEU A 67 -8.05 6.54 -17.73
CA LEU A 67 -8.82 7.51 -18.48
C LEU A 67 -7.82 8.48 -19.12
N ASP A 68 -7.81 8.54 -20.45
CA ASP A 68 -6.88 9.41 -21.21
C ASP A 68 -5.40 9.23 -20.83
N GLY A 69 -4.97 7.98 -20.55
CA GLY A 69 -3.62 7.62 -20.13
C GLY A 69 -3.31 7.83 -18.64
N GLN A 70 -4.25 8.39 -17.89
CA GLN A 70 -4.08 8.58 -16.44
C GLN A 70 -4.78 7.49 -15.64
N GLN A 71 -4.08 6.93 -14.67
CA GLN A 71 -4.65 5.91 -13.76
C GLN A 71 -5.77 6.52 -12.90
N THR A 72 -6.91 5.84 -12.84
CA THR A 72 -8.08 6.26 -12.07
C THR A 72 -8.85 5.07 -11.50
N GLY A 73 -9.69 5.30 -10.49
CA GLY A 73 -10.49 4.24 -9.89
C GLY A 73 -9.66 3.28 -9.04
N LEU A 74 -10.14 2.06 -8.92
CA LEU A 74 -9.48 1.03 -8.11
C LEU A 74 -8.30 0.41 -8.86
N TRP A 75 -7.18 0.26 -8.16
CA TRP A 75 -6.06 -0.59 -8.53
C TRP A 75 -5.96 -1.76 -7.56
N ILE A 76 -6.14 -2.96 -8.06
CA ILE A 76 -6.07 -4.19 -7.29
C ILE A 76 -4.88 -5.02 -7.77
N GLN A 77 -4.13 -5.56 -6.84
CA GLN A 77 -3.05 -6.51 -7.11
C GLN A 77 -3.33 -7.82 -6.36
N TRP A 78 -2.94 -8.92 -6.96
CA TRP A 78 -3.05 -10.27 -6.40
C TRP A 78 -1.68 -10.93 -6.31
N PHE A 79 -1.54 -11.88 -5.43
CA PHE A 79 -0.46 -12.85 -5.40
C PHE A 79 -0.65 -13.89 -6.52
N ASP A 80 0.35 -14.70 -6.77
CA ASP A 80 0.33 -15.73 -7.82
C ASP A 80 -0.57 -16.93 -7.51
N ASP A 81 -0.99 -17.08 -6.26
CA ASP A 81 -2.05 -18.01 -5.81
C ASP A 81 -3.48 -17.45 -6.00
N GLY A 82 -3.61 -16.17 -6.37
CA GLY A 82 -4.87 -15.46 -6.56
C GLY A 82 -5.39 -14.74 -5.31
N ALA A 83 -4.71 -14.83 -4.17
CA ALA A 83 -5.06 -14.05 -2.98
C ALA A 83 -4.83 -12.54 -3.22
N LYS A 84 -5.67 -11.69 -2.63
CA LYS A 84 -5.53 -10.24 -2.78
C LYS A 84 -4.28 -9.74 -2.05
N LYS A 85 -3.40 -9.02 -2.77
CA LYS A 85 -2.16 -8.44 -2.28
C LYS A 85 -2.30 -6.98 -1.87
N SER A 86 -3.00 -6.19 -2.69
CA SER A 86 -3.25 -4.79 -2.36
C SER A 86 -4.46 -4.23 -3.09
N GLU A 87 -5.08 -3.22 -2.49
CA GLU A 87 -6.15 -2.43 -3.08
C GLU A 87 -5.93 -0.95 -2.77
N ARG A 88 -6.00 -0.11 -3.80
CA ARG A 88 -5.80 1.34 -3.72
C ARG A 88 -6.76 2.02 -4.68
N LYS A 89 -7.09 3.26 -4.36
CA LYS A 89 -7.85 4.11 -5.26
C LYS A 89 -6.99 5.26 -5.77
N PHE A 90 -7.18 5.58 -7.04
CA PHE A 90 -6.58 6.72 -7.70
C PHE A 90 -7.68 7.66 -8.20
N THR A 91 -7.41 8.95 -8.12
CA THR A 91 -8.24 10.01 -8.69
C THR A 91 -7.30 10.92 -9.46
N ASN A 92 -7.51 11.05 -10.78
CA ASN A 92 -6.66 11.86 -11.67
C ASN A 92 -5.15 11.55 -11.54
N GLY A 93 -4.79 10.25 -11.48
CA GLY A 93 -3.40 9.81 -11.37
C GLY A 93 -2.80 9.89 -9.96
N GLU A 94 -3.49 10.46 -8.99
CA GLU A 94 -3.01 10.59 -7.62
C GLU A 94 -3.67 9.57 -6.69
N ARG A 95 -2.92 9.10 -5.68
CA ARG A 95 -3.47 8.22 -4.63
C ARG A 95 -4.53 8.95 -3.83
N ASP A 96 -5.67 8.32 -3.66
CA ASP A 96 -6.80 8.86 -2.92
C ASP A 96 -7.47 7.78 -2.06
N SER A 97 -8.17 8.19 -0.99
CA SER A 97 -8.88 7.29 -0.09
C SER A 97 -7.97 6.30 0.64
N VAL A 98 -8.50 5.13 1.01
CA VAL A 98 -7.79 4.12 1.79
C VAL A 98 -7.02 3.17 0.88
N TRP A 99 -5.75 2.96 1.19
CA TRP A 99 -4.93 1.89 0.65
C TRP A 99 -4.82 0.76 1.66
N THR A 100 -5.18 -0.45 1.26
CA THR A 100 -5.02 -1.66 2.07
C THR A 100 -4.08 -2.64 1.37
N SER A 101 -3.20 -3.26 2.13
CA SER A 101 -2.32 -4.34 1.68
C SER A 101 -2.48 -5.54 2.61
N TRP A 102 -2.28 -6.73 2.06
CA TRP A 102 -2.41 -8.01 2.76
C TRP A 102 -1.13 -8.82 2.65
N PHE A 103 -0.89 -9.71 3.58
CA PHE A 103 0.08 -10.79 3.52
C PHE A 103 -0.46 -11.93 2.63
N GLU A 104 0.39 -12.86 2.23
CA GLU A 104 0.00 -14.03 1.43
C GLU A 104 -1.04 -14.91 2.14
N ASN A 105 -0.99 -14.98 3.47
CA ASN A 105 -1.97 -15.70 4.27
C ASN A 105 -3.35 -15.02 4.34
N GLY A 106 -3.57 -13.90 3.63
CA GLY A 106 -4.81 -13.15 3.55
C GLY A 106 -5.03 -12.15 4.70
N ASN A 107 -4.16 -12.11 5.69
CA ASN A 107 -4.23 -11.15 6.79
C ASN A 107 -3.81 -9.75 6.34
N LYS A 108 -4.41 -8.72 6.98
CA LYS A 108 -4.01 -7.34 6.70
C LYS A 108 -2.55 -7.10 7.10
N LYS A 109 -1.78 -6.48 6.20
CA LYS A 109 -0.40 -6.04 6.41
C LYS A 109 -0.34 -4.59 6.84
N PHE A 110 -1.01 -3.72 6.09
CA PHE A 110 -1.19 -2.33 6.48
C PHE A 110 -2.43 -1.71 5.85
N GLN A 111 -2.88 -0.63 6.46
CA GLN A 111 -3.94 0.24 5.94
C GLN A 111 -3.53 1.69 6.16
N ALA A 112 -3.66 2.51 5.12
CA ALA A 112 -3.23 3.90 5.13
C ALA A 112 -4.22 4.79 4.39
N SER A 113 -4.50 5.97 4.92
CA SER A 113 -5.36 6.96 4.26
C SER A 113 -4.52 7.94 3.44
N TYR A 114 -4.95 8.20 2.21
CA TYR A 114 -4.34 9.13 1.27
C TYR A 114 -5.33 10.18 0.85
N GLN A 115 -4.82 11.37 0.59
CA GLN A 115 -5.55 12.49 -0.01
C GLN A 115 -4.58 13.26 -0.92
N ASN A 116 -4.96 13.45 -2.19
CA ASN A 116 -4.13 14.16 -3.17
C ASN A 116 -2.68 13.64 -3.20
N GLY A 117 -2.50 12.32 -3.33
CA GLY A 117 -1.21 11.65 -3.41
C GLY A 117 -0.41 11.55 -2.11
N LYS A 118 -0.85 12.21 -1.03
CA LYS A 118 -0.13 12.28 0.26
C LYS A 118 -0.80 11.41 1.32
N LEU A 119 0.00 10.83 2.22
CA LEU A 119 -0.50 10.24 3.46
C LEU A 119 -1.20 11.31 4.27
N ASN A 120 -2.49 11.12 4.53
CA ASN A 120 -3.32 12.06 5.28
C ASN A 120 -4.46 11.29 5.98
N GLY A 121 -4.43 11.22 7.29
CA GLY A 121 -5.35 10.44 8.10
C GLY A 121 -4.70 9.22 8.77
N GLN A 122 -5.51 8.22 9.09
CA GLN A 122 -5.08 7.05 9.84
C GLN A 122 -4.12 6.17 9.07
N TRP A 123 -3.16 5.61 9.80
CA TRP A 123 -2.23 4.59 9.35
C TRP A 123 -2.13 3.47 10.39
N THR A 124 -2.18 2.23 9.97
CA THR A 124 -2.04 1.06 10.84
C THR A 124 -1.32 -0.06 10.09
N SER A 125 -0.34 -0.71 10.71
CA SER A 125 0.20 -1.98 10.26
C SER A 125 -0.05 -3.08 11.29
N TRP A 126 0.03 -4.31 10.82
CA TRP A 126 -0.15 -5.52 11.60
C TRP A 126 1.01 -6.48 11.37
N TYR A 127 1.33 -7.27 12.37
CA TYR A 127 2.18 -8.45 12.22
C TYR A 127 1.49 -9.49 11.32
N GLU A 128 2.25 -10.41 10.77
CA GLU A 128 1.76 -11.37 9.76
C GLU A 128 0.61 -12.26 10.27
N GLY A 129 0.52 -12.50 11.56
CA GLY A 129 -0.65 -13.13 12.19
C GLY A 129 -1.97 -12.38 11.99
N GLY A 130 -1.92 -11.09 11.62
CA GLY A 130 -3.05 -10.25 11.18
C GLY A 130 -3.99 -9.78 12.28
N ILE A 131 -3.79 -10.20 13.51
CA ILE A 131 -4.62 -9.82 14.66
C ILE A 131 -3.93 -8.70 15.44
N ILE A 132 -2.63 -8.84 15.69
CA ILE A 132 -1.85 -7.91 16.50
C ILE A 132 -1.34 -6.78 15.60
N LYS A 133 -1.62 -5.54 16.03
CA LYS A 133 -1.04 -4.35 15.39
C LYS A 133 0.46 -4.30 15.67
N GLU A 134 1.24 -3.86 14.69
CA GLU A 134 2.64 -3.49 14.85
C GLU A 134 2.76 -2.03 15.28
N LYS A 135 2.06 -1.15 14.59
CA LYS A 135 1.99 0.28 14.93
C LYS A 135 0.75 0.93 14.35
N SER A 136 0.30 2.02 14.98
CA SER A 136 -0.84 2.81 14.51
C SER A 136 -0.70 4.28 14.90
N GLY A 137 -1.13 5.17 14.03
CA GLY A 137 -1.10 6.61 14.24
C GLY A 137 -1.75 7.35 13.08
N SER A 138 -1.44 8.62 12.98
CA SER A 138 -1.97 9.49 11.94
C SER A 138 -0.86 10.22 11.20
N TYR A 139 -1.13 10.53 9.93
CA TYR A 139 -0.32 11.42 9.11
C TYR A 139 -1.11 12.66 8.74
N ILE A 140 -0.42 13.78 8.59
CA ILE A 140 -0.88 14.98 7.89
C ILE A 140 0.19 15.35 6.85
N ASN A 141 -0.18 15.36 5.57
CA ASN A 141 0.72 15.71 4.46
C ASN A 141 2.07 14.96 4.50
N ASN A 142 2.05 13.61 4.63
CA ASN A 142 3.20 12.71 4.74
C ASN A 142 4.03 12.87 6.03
N LYS A 143 3.59 13.64 7.00
CA LYS A 143 4.30 13.82 8.27
C LYS A 143 3.52 13.16 9.39
N LEU A 144 4.24 12.50 10.32
CA LEU A 144 3.66 11.93 11.53
C LEU A 144 2.94 13.03 12.32
N ASP A 145 1.73 12.74 12.79
CA ASP A 145 0.92 13.68 13.57
C ASP A 145 0.11 12.94 14.62
N LYS A 146 -0.17 13.62 15.74
CA LYS A 146 -0.87 13.08 16.91
C LYS A 146 -0.14 11.89 17.54
N LYS A 147 -0.89 11.09 18.31
CA LYS A 147 -0.38 9.93 19.02
C LYS A 147 -0.10 8.77 18.08
N TRP A 148 1.11 8.19 18.21
CA TRP A 148 1.51 6.93 17.63
C TRP A 148 1.70 5.90 18.73
N THR A 149 1.22 4.69 18.50
CA THR A 149 1.37 3.55 19.40
C THR A 149 2.06 2.42 18.66
N TYR A 150 3.00 1.78 19.31
CA TYR A 150 3.77 0.64 18.82
C TYR A 150 3.51 -0.55 19.75
N TRP A 151 3.50 -1.74 19.18
CA TRP A 151 3.25 -3.00 19.87
C TRP A 151 4.30 -4.03 19.49
N ALA A 152 4.62 -4.93 20.42
CA ALA A 152 5.33 -6.17 20.14
C ALA A 152 4.40 -7.18 19.46
N ASP A 153 4.96 -8.25 18.93
CA ASP A 153 4.23 -9.31 18.21
C ASP A 153 3.30 -10.15 19.09
N ASP A 154 3.47 -10.10 20.40
CA ASP A 154 2.56 -10.67 21.40
C ASP A 154 1.39 -9.75 21.79
N GLY A 155 1.36 -8.52 21.27
CA GLY A 155 0.30 -7.54 21.48
C GLY A 155 0.51 -6.57 22.61
N ARG A 156 1.62 -6.68 23.38
CA ARG A 156 1.99 -5.69 24.40
C ARG A 156 2.38 -4.37 23.74
N LYS A 157 2.03 -3.26 24.39
CA LYS A 157 2.54 -1.96 23.96
C LYS A 157 4.02 -1.84 24.31
N THR A 158 4.80 -1.31 23.39
CA THR A 158 6.23 -0.99 23.58
C THR A 158 6.48 0.50 23.69
N GLU A 159 5.70 1.30 22.94
CA GLU A 159 5.91 2.76 22.92
C GLU A 159 4.60 3.50 22.59
N GLU A 160 4.38 4.62 23.23
CA GLU A 160 3.44 5.67 22.79
C GLU A 160 4.20 6.99 22.66
N VAL A 161 4.02 7.68 21.56
CA VAL A 161 4.69 8.97 21.32
C VAL A 161 3.79 9.91 20.54
N THR A 162 3.76 11.17 20.97
CA THR A 162 2.99 12.20 20.29
C THR A 162 3.86 12.99 19.34
N TYR A 163 3.38 13.16 18.10
CA TYR A 163 4.03 13.94 17.06
C TYR A 163 3.20 15.16 16.70
N SER A 164 3.88 16.20 16.28
CA SER A 164 3.30 17.34 15.56
C SER A 164 4.17 17.65 14.35
N ASN A 165 3.59 17.60 13.17
CA ASN A 165 4.29 17.90 11.90
C ASN A 165 5.58 17.09 11.68
N GLY A 166 5.62 15.82 12.14
CA GLY A 166 6.74 14.89 12.01
C GLY A 166 7.77 14.95 13.12
N ILE A 167 7.62 15.86 14.09
CA ILE A 167 8.56 16.06 15.20
C ILE A 167 7.88 15.60 16.50
N LYS A 168 8.61 14.90 17.37
CA LYS A 168 8.11 14.51 18.70
C LYS A 168 7.69 15.78 19.46
N ASN A 169 6.43 15.84 19.87
CA ASN A 169 5.89 17.01 20.57
C ASN A 169 4.67 16.59 21.41
N GLY A 170 4.86 16.45 22.70
CA GLY A 170 3.90 15.94 23.68
C GLY A 170 4.38 14.67 24.35
N LEU A 171 3.46 13.90 24.90
CA LEU A 171 3.70 12.74 25.75
C LEU A 171 4.48 11.63 25.03
N TYR A 172 5.44 11.06 25.76
CA TYR A 172 6.19 9.85 25.43
C TYR A 172 6.07 8.87 26.58
N ILE A 173 5.77 7.60 26.28
CA ILE A 173 5.77 6.50 27.24
C ILE A 173 6.41 5.28 26.58
N SER A 174 7.25 4.55 27.30
CA SER A 174 7.74 3.23 26.88
C SER A 174 7.52 2.18 27.96
N TRP A 175 7.40 0.93 27.55
CA TRP A 175 7.17 -0.24 28.38
C TRP A 175 8.21 -1.33 28.09
N ASN A 176 8.55 -2.13 29.09
CA ASN A 176 9.39 -3.32 28.95
C ASN A 176 8.58 -4.57 28.59
N ASP A 177 9.27 -5.70 28.52
CA ASP A 177 8.68 -6.98 28.16
C ASP A 177 7.71 -7.54 29.20
N ASP A 178 7.79 -7.10 30.43
CA ASP A 178 6.87 -7.45 31.54
C ASP A 178 5.67 -6.49 31.62
N ASN A 179 5.52 -5.58 30.62
CA ASN A 179 4.47 -4.57 30.55
C ASN A 179 4.51 -3.52 31.68
N TYR A 180 5.65 -3.34 32.34
CA TYR A 180 5.89 -2.22 33.24
C TYR A 180 6.33 -0.99 32.45
N LYS A 181 5.91 0.19 32.88
CA LYS A 181 6.45 1.44 32.34
C LYS A 181 7.95 1.52 32.64
N VAL A 182 8.75 1.89 31.66
CA VAL A 182 10.18 2.13 31.77
C VAL A 182 10.50 3.61 31.75
N THR A 183 9.79 4.35 30.89
CA THR A 183 10.06 5.78 30.73
C THR A 183 8.76 6.53 30.45
N GLU A 184 8.62 7.69 31.08
CA GLU A 184 7.53 8.65 30.75
C GLU A 184 8.07 10.06 30.83
N GLY A 185 7.70 10.90 29.87
CA GLY A 185 8.09 12.30 29.85
C GLY A 185 7.44 13.02 28.68
N GLU A 186 7.85 14.24 28.47
CA GLU A 186 7.31 15.08 27.40
C GLU A 186 8.43 15.55 26.46
N PHE A 187 8.11 15.61 25.18
CA PHE A 187 8.91 16.29 24.17
C PHE A 187 8.26 17.62 23.77
N ILE A 188 9.09 18.65 23.61
CA ILE A 188 8.71 19.90 22.95
C ILE A 188 9.68 20.13 21.80
N LYS A 189 9.15 20.23 20.57
CA LYS A 189 9.94 20.44 19.34
C LYS A 189 11.10 19.45 19.14
N GLY A 190 10.91 18.20 19.59
CA GLY A 190 11.89 17.12 19.46
C GLY A 190 12.87 16.96 20.60
N GLU A 191 12.90 17.88 21.54
CA GLU A 191 13.76 17.85 22.71
C GLU A 191 12.99 17.44 23.97
N LYS A 192 13.66 16.71 24.87
CA LYS A 192 13.08 16.36 26.19
C LYS A 192 12.78 17.61 26.98
N HIS A 193 11.58 17.70 27.56
CA HIS A 193 11.11 18.84 28.32
C HIS A 193 10.50 18.41 29.65
N GLY A 194 10.68 19.23 30.70
CA GLY A 194 10.09 18.98 32.02
C GLY A 194 10.66 17.74 32.70
N ASN A 195 9.85 17.14 33.55
CA ASN A 195 10.24 15.97 34.34
C ASN A 195 10.13 14.69 33.48
N TRP A 196 11.16 13.86 33.60
CA TRP A 196 11.18 12.51 33.02
C TRP A 196 11.27 11.51 34.17
N THR A 197 10.32 10.57 34.20
CA THR A 197 10.32 9.47 35.15
C THR A 197 10.90 8.22 34.46
N ILE A 198 11.80 7.56 35.13
CA ILE A 198 12.39 6.29 34.70
C ILE A 198 12.12 5.29 35.83
N TRP A 199 11.56 4.15 35.44
CA TRP A 199 11.27 3.03 36.35
C TRP A 199 12.30 1.92 36.17
N PHE A 200 12.54 1.17 37.23
CA PHE A 200 13.26 -0.09 37.16
C PHE A 200 12.41 -1.14 36.41
N ASP A 201 13.03 -2.24 35.98
CA ASP A 201 12.37 -3.29 35.18
C ASP A 201 11.20 -3.95 35.92
N ASP A 202 11.18 -3.90 37.26
CA ASP A 202 10.10 -4.39 38.11
C ASP A 202 8.96 -3.37 38.32
N GLY A 203 9.06 -2.21 37.67
CA GLY A 203 8.08 -1.12 37.79
C GLY A 203 8.22 -0.24 39.03
N SER A 204 9.26 -0.39 39.85
CA SER A 204 9.59 0.52 40.93
C SER A 204 10.29 1.79 40.41
N ILE A 205 10.21 2.92 41.17
CA ILE A 205 10.86 4.19 40.83
C ILE A 205 12.20 4.31 41.59
#